data_259bc0909063cb31ac5d9b6b3ab8fa77
#
_entry.id   259bc0909063cb31ac5d9b6b3ab8fa77
#
_cell.length_a   1.000
_cell.length_b   1.000
_cell.length_c   1.000
_cell.angle_alpha   90.00
_cell.angle_beta   90.00
_cell.angle_gamma   90.00
#
_symmetry.space_group_name_H-M   'P 1'
#
loop_
_entity.id
_entity.type
_entity.pdbx_description
1 polymer ?
#
loop_
_entity_poly.entity_id
_entity_poly.type
_entity_poly.pdbx_seq_one_letter_code
_entity_poly.pdbx_strand_id
1 'polypeptide(L)'
;MASAQDASSKLDAWLMENALGPHATGQENWESIVAAAKEEGEVSVYTASGRIAKLVDHFQALYPGITLTVYDLGSVKTIEKTVREQDAGIFTADVVTTGNSGQVIHELLGKHRIFNYVPAHFVDRIPLENREPLLIRVNEAMTFFYNAESNPNGSPISNVWELTQEKYRGRVGIKNPMSSGSSLMGLATLVQNPEQMAAAYKRLMGEDIVLSDGVQDAGYEFVKRMLDNDIVIYKSGSKLADAAGKAGQDDAMIAMSNMTYIARNDSKGNVNAIVSDLDPVSRLVYPNFMSIGAHAPNPNAAKVLIAYLLGNPDLNLDAKLEKPYLEGASFDLLQGLAPYHDAGSVSPRSDVPLPQGGEIWDEMVGWNVSADFMWEQGPRLRDFWMIHSSQ
;
A
#
# COMPACT_ATOMS: atom_id res chain seq x y z
N MET A 1 24.58 21.54 -21.20
CA MET A 1 24.02 20.23 -20.79
C MET A 1 25.16 19.44 -20.16
N ALA A 2 25.05 19.04 -18.89
CA ALA A 2 25.99 18.12 -18.27
C ALA A 2 25.95 16.79 -19.04
N SER A 3 27.10 16.14 -19.24
CA SER A 3 27.12 14.83 -19.87
C SER A 3 26.47 13.79 -18.94
N ALA A 4 25.95 12.68 -19.48
CA ALA A 4 25.42 11.57 -18.66
C ALA A 4 26.46 11.05 -17.65
N GLN A 5 27.73 11.10 -18.02
CA GLN A 5 28.86 10.73 -17.16
C GLN A 5 29.07 11.70 -15.99
N ASP A 6 28.83 13.00 -16.19
CA ASP A 6 28.90 14.01 -15.13
C ASP A 6 27.74 13.86 -14.13
N ALA A 7 26.54 13.56 -14.62
CA ALA A 7 25.39 13.28 -13.77
C ALA A 7 25.56 12.03 -12.92
N SER A 8 26.10 10.93 -13.50
CA SER A 8 26.40 9.70 -12.78
C SER A 8 27.47 9.91 -11.69
N SER A 9 28.52 10.68 -11.99
CA SER A 9 29.58 11.03 -11.02
C SER A 9 29.06 11.85 -9.85
N LYS A 10 28.14 12.80 -10.09
CA LYS A 10 27.50 13.59 -9.02
C LYS A 10 26.60 12.77 -8.13
N LEU A 11 25.85 11.85 -8.72
CA LEU A 11 25.00 10.93 -7.95
C LEU A 11 25.85 10.02 -7.07
N ASP A 12 26.92 9.43 -7.60
CA ASP A 12 27.81 8.55 -6.84
C ASP A 12 28.49 9.29 -5.68
N ALA A 13 28.97 10.52 -5.90
CA ALA A 13 29.53 11.35 -4.85
C ALA A 13 28.50 11.64 -3.73
N TRP A 14 27.26 11.98 -4.10
CA TRP A 14 26.19 12.21 -3.14
C TRP A 14 25.82 10.93 -2.36
N LEU A 15 25.79 9.76 -3.02
CA LEU A 15 25.55 8.48 -2.36
C LEU A 15 26.65 8.14 -1.36
N MET A 16 27.93 8.39 -1.74
CA MET A 16 29.08 8.15 -0.87
C MET A 16 29.03 9.06 0.37
N GLU A 17 28.77 10.36 0.19
CA GLU A 17 28.67 11.34 1.26
C GLU A 17 27.57 10.96 2.29
N ASN A 18 26.48 10.38 1.80
CA ASN A 18 25.32 10.05 2.62
C ASN A 18 25.24 8.56 3.04
N ALA A 19 26.26 7.77 2.72
CA ALA A 19 26.31 6.33 2.99
C ALA A 19 25.06 5.58 2.50
N LEU A 20 24.67 5.82 1.25
CA LEU A 20 23.47 5.23 0.62
C LEU A 20 23.86 4.34 -0.58
N GLY A 21 22.93 3.51 -1.02
CA GLY A 21 23.10 2.61 -2.16
C GLY A 21 24.34 1.72 -2.00
N PRO A 22 25.26 1.68 -2.98
CA PRO A 22 26.46 0.82 -2.92
C PRO A 22 27.44 1.25 -1.81
N HIS A 23 27.29 2.43 -1.26
CA HIS A 23 28.15 2.96 -0.19
C HIS A 23 27.53 2.79 1.21
N ALA A 24 26.38 2.12 1.33
CA ALA A 24 25.77 1.80 2.63
C ALA A 24 26.69 0.84 3.42
N THR A 25 27.09 1.24 4.62
CA THR A 25 28.04 0.48 5.44
C THR A 25 27.40 -0.51 6.39
N GLY A 26 26.09 -0.42 6.60
CA GLY A 26 25.35 -1.17 7.63
C GLY A 26 25.70 -0.77 9.06
N GLN A 27 26.59 0.20 9.25
CA GLN A 27 26.98 0.77 10.55
C GLN A 27 26.64 2.27 10.54
N GLU A 28 25.96 2.72 11.57
CA GLU A 28 25.52 4.10 11.70
C GLU A 28 25.75 4.63 13.11
N ASN A 29 26.16 5.88 13.19
CA ASN A 29 26.07 6.65 14.45
C ASN A 29 24.76 7.43 14.42
N TRP A 30 23.75 6.88 15.09
CA TRP A 30 22.41 7.46 15.09
C TRP A 30 22.36 8.88 15.67
N GLU A 31 23.13 9.15 16.74
CA GLU A 31 23.20 10.49 17.34
C GLU A 31 23.74 11.52 16.35
N SER A 32 24.77 11.15 15.56
CA SER A 32 25.33 12.01 14.52
C SER A 32 24.33 12.28 13.38
N ILE A 33 23.54 11.26 12.99
CA ILE A 33 22.48 11.41 11.98
C ILE A 33 21.41 12.39 12.48
N VAL A 34 20.95 12.23 13.74
CA VAL A 34 19.95 13.13 14.32
C VAL A 34 20.50 14.56 14.47
N ALA A 35 21.77 14.73 14.82
CA ALA A 35 22.40 16.04 14.90
C ALA A 35 22.46 16.72 13.52
N ALA A 36 22.91 16.00 12.49
CA ALA A 36 22.95 16.51 11.10
C ALA A 36 21.54 16.83 10.56
N ALA A 37 20.55 15.98 10.86
CA ALA A 37 19.15 16.22 10.49
C ALA A 37 18.59 17.53 11.10
N LYS A 38 18.99 17.87 12.32
CA LYS A 38 18.61 19.15 12.95
C LYS A 38 19.29 20.35 12.30
N GLU A 39 20.50 20.18 11.78
CA GLU A 39 21.18 21.19 10.99
C GLU A 39 20.54 21.38 9.61
N GLU A 40 20.05 20.30 9.00
CA GLU A 40 19.24 20.35 7.77
C GLU A 40 17.92 21.11 7.98
N GLY A 41 17.30 20.95 9.16
CA GLY A 41 16.18 21.74 9.65
C GLY A 41 14.81 21.40 9.09
N GLU A 42 14.72 20.61 8.03
CA GLU A 42 13.45 20.24 7.41
C GLU A 42 13.54 18.85 6.75
N VAL A 43 12.37 18.26 6.52
CA VAL A 43 12.21 17.05 5.71
C VAL A 43 10.90 17.10 4.94
N SER A 44 10.95 16.75 3.66
CA SER A 44 9.77 16.65 2.81
C SER A 44 9.46 15.20 2.47
N VAL A 45 8.16 14.83 2.48
CA VAL A 45 7.71 13.50 2.07
C VAL A 45 6.65 13.57 0.99
N TYR A 46 6.89 12.86 -0.13
CA TYR A 46 5.87 12.57 -1.14
C TYR A 46 5.20 11.25 -0.77
N THR A 47 3.88 11.30 -0.58
CA THR A 47 3.15 10.15 -0.05
C THR A 47 1.87 9.85 -0.82
N ALA A 48 1.51 8.56 -0.82
CA ALA A 48 0.21 8.09 -1.28
C ALA A 48 -0.86 8.05 -0.17
N SER A 49 -0.52 8.49 1.04
CA SER A 49 -1.40 8.37 2.22
C SER A 49 -1.42 9.63 3.07
N GLY A 50 -2.57 10.25 3.20
CA GLY A 50 -2.78 11.41 4.08
C GLY A 50 -2.63 11.12 5.59
N ARG A 51 -2.41 9.83 5.97
CA ARG A 51 -2.17 9.48 7.39
C ARG A 51 -0.88 10.07 7.94
N ILE A 52 0.14 10.29 7.09
CA ILE A 52 1.40 10.93 7.53
C ILE A 52 1.16 12.35 8.02
N ALA A 53 0.18 13.07 7.47
CA ALA A 53 -0.15 14.42 7.93
C ALA A 53 -0.62 14.48 9.41
N LYS A 54 -1.13 13.37 9.95
CA LYS A 54 -1.50 13.26 11.37
C LYS A 54 -0.30 13.15 12.32
N LEU A 55 0.89 12.97 11.77
CA LEU A 55 2.12 12.71 12.50
C LEU A 55 2.99 13.96 12.67
N VAL A 56 2.68 15.05 11.98
CA VAL A 56 3.52 16.25 11.89
C VAL A 56 3.85 16.79 13.27
N ASP A 57 2.83 17.04 14.09
CA ASP A 57 3.01 17.63 15.41
C ASP A 57 3.83 16.71 16.35
N HIS A 58 3.55 15.41 16.32
CA HIS A 58 4.26 14.42 17.15
C HIS A 58 5.72 14.25 16.70
N PHE A 59 5.96 14.19 15.38
CA PHE A 59 7.31 14.12 14.83
C PHE A 59 8.14 15.35 15.24
N GLN A 60 7.59 16.55 15.07
CA GLN A 60 8.27 17.80 15.39
C GLN A 60 8.49 17.99 16.91
N ALA A 61 7.60 17.44 17.74
CA ALA A 61 7.79 17.40 19.18
C ALA A 61 8.93 16.46 19.61
N LEU A 62 9.05 15.30 18.93
CA LEU A 62 10.09 14.31 19.21
C LEU A 62 11.46 14.74 18.66
N TYR A 63 11.46 15.41 17.51
CA TYR A 63 12.67 15.90 16.83
C TYR A 63 12.62 17.43 16.67
N PRO A 64 12.72 18.21 17.76
CA PRO A 64 12.69 19.66 17.69
C PRO A 64 13.84 20.20 16.82
N GLY A 65 13.52 21.09 15.92
CA GLY A 65 14.45 21.65 14.92
C GLY A 65 14.32 21.01 13.54
N ILE A 66 13.47 20.00 13.35
CA ILE A 66 13.18 19.42 12.03
C ILE A 66 11.71 19.65 11.67
N THR A 67 11.46 20.44 10.64
CA THR A 67 10.11 20.69 10.12
C THR A 67 9.71 19.59 9.14
N LEU A 68 8.56 18.93 9.33
CA LEU A 68 8.04 17.92 8.42
C LEU A 68 7.00 18.52 7.46
N THR A 69 7.29 18.48 6.16
CA THR A 69 6.36 18.87 5.09
C THR A 69 5.80 17.66 4.37
N VAL A 70 4.48 17.51 4.34
CA VAL A 70 3.80 16.34 3.77
C VAL A 70 3.05 16.70 2.49
N TYR A 71 3.37 16.02 1.39
CA TYR A 71 2.67 16.13 0.11
C TYR A 71 1.86 14.85 -0.14
N ASP A 72 0.57 14.87 0.21
CA ASP A 72 -0.37 13.76 -0.09
C ASP A 72 -0.87 13.86 -1.53
N LEU A 73 -0.28 13.06 -2.41
CA LEU A 73 -0.49 13.11 -3.85
C LEU A 73 -1.32 11.93 -4.39
N GLY A 74 -1.40 10.84 -3.62
CA GLY A 74 -1.85 9.53 -4.11
C GLY A 74 -0.77 8.81 -4.94
N SER A 75 -0.89 7.48 -5.08
CA SER A 75 0.21 6.63 -5.57
C SER A 75 0.72 6.97 -6.97
N VAL A 76 -0.18 7.18 -7.92
CA VAL A 76 0.20 7.50 -9.31
C VAL A 76 0.92 8.84 -9.40
N LYS A 77 0.35 9.89 -8.81
CA LYS A 77 0.93 11.23 -8.85
C LYS A 77 2.24 11.35 -8.07
N THR A 78 2.42 10.57 -7.00
CA THR A 78 3.70 10.51 -6.27
C THR A 78 4.81 10.06 -7.22
N ILE A 79 4.60 8.97 -7.97
CA ILE A 79 5.57 8.46 -8.92
C ILE A 79 5.81 9.45 -10.06
N GLU A 80 4.74 9.92 -10.70
CA GLU A 80 4.82 10.87 -11.82
C GLU A 80 5.53 12.18 -11.45
N LYS A 81 5.25 12.72 -10.26
CA LYS A 81 5.89 13.94 -9.78
C LYS A 81 7.37 13.72 -9.52
N THR A 82 7.73 12.62 -8.86
CA THR A 82 9.14 12.27 -8.60
C THR A 82 9.91 12.14 -9.92
N VAL A 83 9.39 11.39 -10.90
CA VAL A 83 10.02 11.22 -12.21
C VAL A 83 10.19 12.55 -12.91
N ARG A 84 9.12 13.31 -13.06
CA ARG A 84 9.12 14.58 -13.81
C ARG A 84 10.04 15.65 -13.21
N GLU A 85 10.09 15.76 -11.89
CA GLU A 85 10.96 16.72 -11.21
C GLU A 85 12.42 16.35 -11.39
N GLN A 86 12.77 15.08 -11.16
CA GLN A 86 14.15 14.63 -11.33
C GLN A 86 14.63 14.69 -12.77
N ASP A 87 13.77 14.43 -13.77
CA ASP A 87 14.07 14.64 -15.18
C ASP A 87 14.35 16.14 -15.51
N ALA A 88 13.73 17.05 -14.76
CA ALA A 88 14.00 18.48 -14.84
C ALA A 88 15.18 18.97 -13.98
N GLY A 89 15.88 18.05 -13.27
CA GLY A 89 16.97 18.40 -12.34
C GLY A 89 16.48 19.03 -11.03
N ILE A 90 15.23 18.80 -10.66
CA ILE A 90 14.60 19.29 -9.44
C ILE A 90 14.49 18.12 -8.44
N PHE A 91 15.01 18.32 -7.24
CA PHE A 91 15.04 17.30 -6.19
C PHE A 91 14.36 17.87 -4.93
N THR A 92 13.05 17.68 -4.82
CA THR A 92 12.26 18.25 -3.70
C THR A 92 11.99 17.19 -2.63
N ALA A 93 11.75 15.93 -3.03
CA ALA A 93 11.37 14.89 -2.09
C ALA A 93 12.58 14.29 -1.39
N ASP A 94 12.64 14.43 -0.06
CA ASP A 94 13.63 13.71 0.77
C ASP A 94 13.19 12.26 0.94
N VAL A 95 11.91 12.03 1.23
CA VAL A 95 11.32 10.70 1.36
C VAL A 95 10.20 10.49 0.33
N VAL A 96 10.22 9.34 -0.32
CA VAL A 96 9.14 8.89 -1.21
C VAL A 96 8.50 7.66 -0.61
N THR A 97 7.17 7.72 -0.34
CA THR A 97 6.42 6.57 0.17
C THR A 97 5.18 6.32 -0.67
N THR A 98 5.15 5.17 -1.32
CA THR A 98 4.05 4.80 -2.23
C THR A 98 3.99 3.29 -2.47
N GLY A 99 2.82 2.82 -2.95
CA GLY A 99 2.65 1.48 -3.51
C GLY A 99 2.83 1.49 -5.04
N ASN A 100 2.27 0.49 -5.72
CA ASN A 100 2.45 0.22 -7.15
C ASN A 100 3.84 -0.35 -7.45
N SER A 101 4.05 -1.57 -6.96
CA SER A 101 5.34 -2.27 -6.92
C SER A 101 6.08 -2.27 -8.27
N GLY A 102 5.40 -2.49 -9.39
CA GLY A 102 6.04 -2.49 -10.71
C GLY A 102 6.75 -1.18 -11.02
N GLN A 103 6.06 -0.06 -10.88
CA GLN A 103 6.66 1.26 -11.16
C GLN A 103 7.68 1.67 -10.10
N VAL A 104 7.44 1.32 -8.83
CA VAL A 104 8.39 1.64 -7.75
C VAL A 104 9.71 0.90 -7.95
N ILE A 105 9.66 -0.39 -8.26
CA ILE A 105 10.86 -1.20 -8.40
C ILE A 105 11.57 -0.91 -9.74
N HIS A 106 10.86 -0.86 -10.86
CA HIS A 106 11.50 -0.74 -12.17
C HIS A 106 11.73 0.72 -12.61
N GLU A 107 10.79 1.66 -12.35
CA GLU A 107 10.96 3.04 -12.77
C GLU A 107 11.70 3.88 -11.73
N LEU A 108 11.40 3.72 -10.44
CA LEU A 108 12.06 4.55 -9.44
C LEU A 108 13.38 3.93 -8.95
N LEU A 109 13.36 2.72 -8.42
CA LEU A 109 14.56 2.07 -7.89
C LEU A 109 15.53 1.66 -9.01
N GLY A 110 15.04 0.98 -10.05
CA GLY A 110 15.84 0.49 -11.17
C GLY A 110 16.51 1.61 -12.00
N LYS A 111 15.94 2.82 -12.00
CA LYS A 111 16.54 4.01 -12.63
C LYS A 111 17.23 4.95 -11.65
N HIS A 112 17.53 4.48 -10.44
CA HIS A 112 18.26 5.22 -9.42
C HIS A 112 17.62 6.56 -9.03
N ARG A 113 16.28 6.64 -9.07
CA ARG A 113 15.49 7.81 -8.65
C ARG A 113 15.20 7.82 -7.16
N ILE A 114 15.28 6.65 -6.54
CA ILE A 114 15.14 6.43 -5.11
C ILE A 114 16.17 5.41 -4.65
N PHE A 115 16.49 5.42 -3.36
CA PHE A 115 17.44 4.50 -2.75
C PHE A 115 16.84 3.86 -1.51
N ASN A 116 17.11 2.56 -1.36
CA ASN A 116 16.76 1.83 -0.17
C ASN A 116 17.54 2.36 1.04
N TYR A 117 16.86 2.50 2.16
CA TYR A 117 17.48 2.81 3.43
C TYR A 117 16.75 2.07 4.54
N VAL A 118 17.51 1.27 5.29
CA VAL A 118 17.04 0.55 6.47
C VAL A 118 17.89 1.01 7.65
N PRO A 119 17.32 1.72 8.65
CA PRO A 119 18.10 2.14 9.81
C PRO A 119 18.75 0.94 10.50
N ALA A 120 20.05 1.03 10.83
CA ALA A 120 20.84 -0.10 11.32
C ALA A 120 20.23 -0.79 12.55
N HIS A 121 19.61 -0.01 13.44
CA HIS A 121 18.97 -0.51 14.65
C HIS A 121 17.64 -1.26 14.42
N PHE A 122 17.14 -1.30 13.17
CA PHE A 122 15.94 -2.06 12.79
C PHE A 122 16.24 -3.29 11.94
N VAL A 123 17.46 -3.47 11.43
CA VAL A 123 17.81 -4.52 10.46
C VAL A 123 17.42 -5.91 10.95
N ASP A 124 17.69 -6.24 12.22
CA ASP A 124 17.38 -7.56 12.80
C ASP A 124 15.90 -7.76 13.13
N ARG A 125 15.10 -6.69 13.06
CA ARG A 125 13.66 -6.71 13.36
C ARG A 125 12.78 -6.72 12.13
N ILE A 126 13.38 -6.53 10.95
CA ILE A 126 12.68 -6.50 9.67
C ILE A 126 13.15 -7.69 8.83
N PRO A 127 12.29 -8.68 8.57
CA PRO A 127 12.59 -9.79 7.67
C PRO A 127 13.11 -9.31 6.32
N LEU A 128 13.98 -10.11 5.67
CA LEU A 128 14.65 -9.73 4.44
C LEU A 128 13.65 -9.33 3.35
N GLU A 129 12.57 -10.07 3.22
CA GLU A 129 11.49 -9.83 2.25
C GLU A 129 10.75 -8.50 2.47
N ASN A 130 10.81 -7.93 3.67
CA ASN A 130 10.21 -6.64 4.01
C ASN A 130 11.19 -5.45 3.89
N ARG A 131 12.47 -5.72 3.63
CA ARG A 131 13.50 -4.68 3.52
C ARG A 131 14.29 -4.71 2.22
N GLU A 132 14.15 -5.76 1.41
CA GLU A 132 14.82 -5.93 0.11
C GLU A 132 13.80 -6.25 -0.99
N PRO A 133 13.99 -5.73 -2.21
CA PRO A 133 15.03 -4.75 -2.63
C PRO A 133 14.74 -3.33 -2.12
N LEU A 134 13.59 -3.09 -1.47
CA LEU A 134 13.18 -1.79 -0.95
C LEU A 134 12.37 -1.96 0.34
N LEU A 135 12.65 -1.11 1.32
CA LEU A 135 12.00 -1.14 2.62
C LEU A 135 10.49 -0.94 2.49
N ILE A 136 9.74 -1.88 3.03
CA ILE A 136 8.30 -1.79 3.18
C ILE A 136 8.00 -0.91 4.40
N ARG A 137 7.14 0.07 4.24
CA ARG A 137 6.64 0.89 5.34
C ARG A 137 5.54 0.18 6.12
N VAL A 138 4.57 -0.37 5.39
CA VAL A 138 3.48 -1.21 5.90
C VAL A 138 3.00 -2.15 4.81
N ASN A 139 2.52 -3.32 5.21
CA ASN A 139 1.75 -4.22 4.36
C ASN A 139 0.26 -3.90 4.50
N GLU A 140 -0.40 -3.79 3.36
CA GLU A 140 -1.84 -3.61 3.25
C GLU A 140 -2.43 -4.67 2.32
N ALA A 141 -3.73 -4.86 2.37
CA ALA A 141 -4.42 -5.76 1.46
C ALA A 141 -5.73 -5.14 0.96
N MET A 142 -6.10 -5.51 -0.25
CA MET A 142 -7.49 -5.44 -0.67
C MET A 142 -8.21 -6.72 -0.27
N THR A 143 -9.45 -6.57 0.11
CA THR A 143 -10.37 -7.64 0.46
C THR A 143 -11.77 -7.29 -0.03
N PHE A 144 -12.72 -8.14 0.29
CA PHE A 144 -14.13 -7.92 -0.03
C PHE A 144 -14.90 -7.61 1.26
N PHE A 145 -15.62 -6.50 1.27
CA PHE A 145 -16.51 -6.13 2.35
C PHE A 145 -17.94 -6.46 2.00
N TYR A 146 -18.69 -6.88 3.00
CA TYR A 146 -20.14 -6.99 2.96
C TYR A 146 -20.75 -6.24 4.14
N ASN A 147 -22.05 -5.94 4.07
CA ASN A 147 -22.79 -5.33 5.15
C ASN A 147 -23.29 -6.42 6.12
N ALA A 148 -22.86 -6.36 7.37
CA ALA A 148 -23.19 -7.37 8.37
C ALA A 148 -24.67 -7.32 8.79
N GLU A 149 -25.34 -6.17 8.75
CA GLU A 149 -26.77 -6.06 9.05
C GLU A 149 -27.63 -6.71 7.96
N SER A 150 -27.30 -6.46 6.67
CA SER A 150 -27.99 -7.09 5.54
C SER A 150 -27.69 -8.59 5.45
N ASN A 151 -26.62 -9.07 6.09
CA ASN A 151 -26.18 -10.45 6.03
C ASN A 151 -25.84 -11.00 7.43
N PRO A 152 -26.86 -11.15 8.30
CA PRO A 152 -26.65 -11.51 9.71
C PRO A 152 -26.13 -12.96 9.89
N ASN A 153 -26.19 -13.79 8.85
CA ASN A 153 -25.70 -15.16 8.87
C ASN A 153 -24.25 -15.31 8.39
N GLY A 154 -23.56 -14.20 8.14
CA GLY A 154 -22.18 -14.16 7.63
C GLY A 154 -22.07 -13.73 6.17
N SER A 155 -20.93 -14.00 5.56
CA SER A 155 -20.65 -13.59 4.17
C SER A 155 -21.67 -14.10 3.17
N PRO A 156 -22.21 -13.25 2.28
CA PRO A 156 -23.15 -13.65 1.23
C PRO A 156 -22.46 -14.30 0.02
N ILE A 157 -21.13 -14.36 0.01
CA ILE A 157 -20.31 -14.99 -1.02
C ILE A 157 -19.26 -15.91 -0.40
N SER A 158 -18.97 -16.99 -1.08
CA SER A 158 -17.92 -17.97 -0.73
C SER A 158 -16.92 -18.20 -1.87
N ASN A 159 -17.21 -17.67 -3.06
CA ASN A 159 -16.33 -17.76 -4.22
C ASN A 159 -16.36 -16.43 -5.00
N VAL A 160 -15.20 -15.96 -5.46
CA VAL A 160 -15.08 -14.68 -6.17
C VAL A 160 -15.97 -14.61 -7.42
N TRP A 161 -16.19 -15.74 -8.11
CA TRP A 161 -16.99 -15.79 -9.32
C TRP A 161 -18.49 -15.54 -9.09
N GLU A 162 -18.97 -15.64 -7.86
CA GLU A 162 -20.33 -15.23 -7.53
C GLU A 162 -20.58 -13.75 -7.84
N LEU A 163 -19.55 -12.91 -7.71
CA LEU A 163 -19.62 -11.48 -8.01
C LEU A 163 -19.93 -11.18 -9.50
N THR A 164 -19.72 -12.15 -10.37
CA THR A 164 -20.02 -12.03 -11.81
C THR A 164 -21.42 -12.51 -12.19
N GLN A 165 -22.20 -13.02 -11.22
CA GLN A 165 -23.55 -13.51 -11.43
C GLN A 165 -24.58 -12.37 -11.43
N GLU A 166 -25.70 -12.59 -12.11
CA GLU A 166 -26.79 -11.61 -12.26
C GLU A 166 -27.30 -11.07 -10.91
N LYS A 167 -27.33 -11.90 -9.85
CA LYS A 167 -27.75 -11.49 -8.51
C LYS A 167 -26.92 -10.34 -7.92
N TYR A 168 -25.70 -10.10 -8.44
CA TYR A 168 -24.81 -9.03 -8.04
C TYR A 168 -24.65 -7.93 -9.09
N ARG A 169 -25.44 -7.93 -10.15
CA ARG A 169 -25.39 -6.88 -11.17
C ARG A 169 -25.58 -5.50 -10.56
N GLY A 170 -24.63 -4.58 -10.80
CA GLY A 170 -24.64 -3.24 -10.25
C GLY A 170 -24.44 -3.16 -8.73
N ARG A 171 -24.06 -4.27 -8.07
CA ARG A 171 -23.90 -4.40 -6.61
C ARG A 171 -22.49 -4.78 -6.17
N VAL A 172 -21.52 -4.70 -7.05
CA VAL A 172 -20.10 -4.84 -6.73
C VAL A 172 -19.42 -3.51 -6.94
N GLY A 173 -18.69 -3.03 -5.95
CA GLY A 173 -17.98 -1.75 -6.02
C GLY A 173 -16.46 -1.91 -5.96
N ILE A 174 -15.75 -1.06 -6.72
CA ILE A 174 -14.29 -0.94 -6.68
C ILE A 174 -13.88 0.53 -6.79
N LYS A 175 -12.76 0.90 -6.16
CA LYS A 175 -12.12 2.19 -6.44
C LYS A 175 -11.45 2.13 -7.81
N ASN A 176 -11.61 3.20 -8.61
CA ASN A 176 -11.08 3.27 -9.98
C ASN A 176 -9.61 2.87 -10.08
N PRO A 177 -9.27 1.75 -10.73
CA PRO A 177 -7.89 1.28 -10.86
C PRO A 177 -7.02 2.19 -11.73
N MET A 178 -7.62 3.06 -12.57
CA MET A 178 -6.87 4.04 -13.36
C MET A 178 -6.25 5.15 -12.50
N SER A 179 -6.78 5.39 -11.31
CA SER A 179 -6.29 6.39 -10.36
C SER A 179 -5.79 5.81 -9.05
N SER A 180 -5.85 4.48 -8.87
CA SER A 180 -5.49 3.77 -7.65
C SER A 180 -4.55 2.61 -7.92
N GLY A 181 -3.29 2.75 -7.53
CA GLY A 181 -2.30 1.68 -7.64
C GLY A 181 -2.70 0.42 -6.87
N SER A 182 -3.30 0.56 -5.67
CA SER A 182 -3.77 -0.60 -4.89
C SER A 182 -4.89 -1.36 -5.60
N SER A 183 -5.87 -0.65 -6.18
CA SER A 183 -6.95 -1.31 -6.94
C SER A 183 -6.42 -2.02 -8.19
N LEU A 184 -5.47 -1.41 -8.89
CA LEU A 184 -4.83 -2.04 -10.03
C LEU A 184 -4.03 -3.28 -9.62
N MET A 185 -3.25 -3.20 -8.53
CA MET A 185 -2.51 -4.34 -7.98
C MET A 185 -3.45 -5.46 -7.53
N GLY A 186 -4.58 -5.13 -6.90
CA GLY A 186 -5.58 -6.13 -6.52
C GLY A 186 -6.14 -6.89 -7.73
N LEU A 187 -6.50 -6.20 -8.81
CA LEU A 187 -6.93 -6.84 -10.05
C LEU A 187 -5.80 -7.65 -10.69
N ALA A 188 -4.59 -7.10 -10.73
CA ALA A 188 -3.42 -7.78 -11.28
C ALA A 188 -3.07 -9.05 -10.51
N THR A 189 -3.30 -9.09 -9.20
CA THR A 189 -3.11 -10.30 -8.38
C THR A 189 -4.02 -11.44 -8.86
N LEU A 190 -5.27 -11.16 -9.22
CA LEU A 190 -6.19 -12.14 -9.78
C LEU A 190 -5.76 -12.59 -11.19
N VAL A 191 -5.33 -11.63 -12.02
CA VAL A 191 -4.86 -11.90 -13.40
C VAL A 191 -3.55 -12.69 -13.42
N GLN A 192 -2.67 -12.52 -12.43
CA GLN A 192 -1.43 -13.29 -12.31
C GLN A 192 -1.66 -14.78 -11.98
N ASN A 193 -2.85 -15.15 -11.49
CA ASN A 193 -3.18 -16.49 -11.03
C ASN A 193 -4.32 -17.16 -11.83
N PRO A 194 -4.20 -17.27 -13.17
CA PRO A 194 -5.30 -17.70 -14.03
C PRO A 194 -5.72 -19.15 -13.79
N GLU A 195 -4.80 -20.04 -13.44
CA GLU A 195 -5.10 -21.46 -13.18
C GLU A 195 -5.96 -21.61 -11.91
N GLN A 196 -5.62 -20.88 -10.85
CA GLN A 196 -6.37 -20.87 -9.60
C GLN A 196 -7.75 -20.24 -9.79
N MET A 197 -7.84 -19.18 -10.61
CA MET A 197 -9.11 -18.56 -10.98
C MET A 197 -9.99 -19.53 -11.77
N ALA A 198 -9.44 -20.26 -12.75
CA ALA A 198 -10.18 -21.27 -13.51
C ALA A 198 -10.65 -22.43 -12.60
N ALA A 199 -9.79 -22.89 -11.68
CA ALA A 199 -10.15 -23.95 -10.75
C ALA A 199 -11.28 -23.52 -9.78
N ALA A 200 -11.26 -22.26 -9.31
CA ALA A 200 -12.34 -21.69 -8.49
C ALA A 200 -13.67 -21.61 -9.26
N TYR A 201 -13.62 -21.21 -10.54
CA TYR A 201 -14.79 -21.23 -11.41
C TYR A 201 -15.39 -22.63 -11.52
N LYS A 202 -14.54 -23.64 -11.76
CA LYS A 202 -14.98 -25.04 -11.86
C LYS A 202 -15.59 -25.55 -10.57
N ARG A 203 -15.03 -25.17 -9.41
CA ARG A 203 -15.63 -25.55 -8.10
C ARG A 203 -17.02 -24.95 -7.90
N LEU A 204 -17.23 -23.70 -8.33
CA LEU A 204 -18.52 -23.03 -8.20
C LEU A 204 -19.56 -23.52 -9.22
N MET A 205 -19.16 -23.64 -10.49
CA MET A 205 -20.09 -23.87 -11.60
C MET A 205 -20.23 -25.33 -11.99
N GLY A 206 -19.30 -26.21 -11.55
CA GLY A 206 -19.28 -27.64 -11.91
C GLY A 206 -18.73 -27.94 -13.31
N GLU A 207 -18.28 -26.93 -14.06
CA GLU A 207 -17.79 -27.05 -15.44
C GLU A 207 -16.55 -26.19 -15.67
N ASP A 208 -15.79 -26.47 -16.72
CA ASP A 208 -14.63 -25.68 -17.10
C ASP A 208 -15.07 -24.31 -17.65
N ILE A 209 -14.27 -23.28 -17.34
CA ILE A 209 -14.55 -21.93 -17.79
C ILE A 209 -14.43 -21.80 -19.33
N VAL A 210 -15.42 -21.18 -19.96
CA VAL A 210 -15.35 -20.77 -21.35
C VAL A 210 -15.00 -19.29 -21.39
N LEU A 211 -13.88 -18.97 -22.02
CA LEU A 211 -13.42 -17.61 -22.17
C LEU A 211 -14.21 -16.85 -23.25
N SER A 212 -14.45 -15.58 -23.01
CA SER A 212 -15.01 -14.68 -24.03
C SER A 212 -14.02 -14.46 -25.19
N ASP A 213 -14.51 -14.09 -26.36
CA ASP A 213 -13.68 -13.85 -27.53
C ASP A 213 -12.61 -12.78 -27.25
N GLY A 214 -11.35 -13.12 -27.57
CA GLY A 214 -10.21 -12.23 -27.38
C GLY A 214 -9.71 -12.10 -25.94
N VAL A 215 -10.31 -12.79 -24.96
CA VAL A 215 -9.84 -12.85 -23.58
C VAL A 215 -8.78 -13.95 -23.42
N GLN A 216 -7.68 -13.61 -22.75
CA GLN A 216 -6.49 -14.43 -22.71
C GLN A 216 -6.60 -15.64 -21.78
N ASP A 217 -7.18 -15.43 -20.58
CA ASP A 217 -7.19 -16.39 -19.48
C ASP A 217 -8.31 -16.10 -18.48
N ALA A 218 -8.46 -16.97 -17.47
CA ALA A 218 -9.52 -16.84 -16.46
C ALA A 218 -9.38 -15.60 -15.57
N GLY A 219 -8.18 -15.07 -15.36
CA GLY A 219 -8.00 -13.83 -14.60
C GLY A 219 -8.56 -12.61 -15.35
N TYR A 220 -8.25 -12.46 -16.64
CA TYR A 220 -8.83 -11.44 -17.49
C TYR A 220 -10.33 -11.67 -17.71
N GLU A 221 -10.78 -12.92 -17.83
CA GLU A 221 -12.20 -13.25 -17.94
C GLU A 221 -12.99 -12.81 -16.69
N PHE A 222 -12.42 -12.99 -15.51
CA PHE A 222 -13.03 -12.49 -14.28
C PHE A 222 -13.22 -10.97 -14.32
N VAL A 223 -12.17 -10.22 -14.68
CA VAL A 223 -12.24 -8.75 -14.82
C VAL A 223 -13.29 -8.33 -15.82
N LYS A 224 -13.34 -9.00 -16.98
CA LYS A 224 -14.35 -8.74 -18.01
C LYS A 224 -15.75 -8.97 -17.50
N ARG A 225 -16.02 -10.15 -16.90
CA ARG A 225 -17.36 -10.48 -16.39
C ARG A 225 -17.80 -9.56 -15.25
N MET A 226 -16.86 -9.07 -14.42
CA MET A 226 -17.17 -8.04 -13.43
C MET A 226 -17.62 -6.73 -14.08
N LEU A 227 -16.96 -6.31 -15.17
CA LEU A 227 -17.34 -5.12 -15.93
C LEU A 227 -18.68 -5.31 -16.64
N ASP A 228 -18.91 -6.46 -17.30
CA ASP A 228 -20.17 -6.82 -17.94
C ASP A 228 -21.35 -6.92 -16.92
N ASN A 229 -21.02 -7.14 -15.64
CA ASN A 229 -21.98 -7.18 -14.53
C ASN A 229 -22.19 -5.80 -13.86
N ASP A 230 -21.92 -4.72 -14.57
CA ASP A 230 -22.15 -3.34 -14.16
C ASP A 230 -21.47 -2.96 -12.83
N ILE A 231 -20.16 -3.32 -12.68
CA ILE A 231 -19.40 -2.95 -11.48
C ILE A 231 -19.42 -1.44 -11.23
N VAL A 232 -19.65 -1.02 -9.98
CA VAL A 232 -19.73 0.40 -9.60
C VAL A 232 -18.35 0.96 -9.30
N ILE A 233 -17.91 1.96 -10.07
CA ILE A 233 -16.57 2.55 -9.98
C ILE A 233 -16.58 3.80 -9.10
N TYR A 234 -15.87 3.75 -7.97
CA TYR A 234 -15.74 4.86 -7.02
C TYR A 234 -14.43 5.64 -7.21
N LYS A 235 -14.49 6.96 -7.03
CA LYS A 235 -13.29 7.83 -6.99
C LYS A 235 -12.52 7.72 -5.68
N SER A 236 -13.18 7.28 -4.58
CA SER A 236 -12.62 7.23 -3.23
C SER A 236 -12.92 5.89 -2.57
N GLY A 237 -11.89 5.22 -2.04
CA GLY A 237 -12.06 3.97 -1.29
C GLY A 237 -12.84 4.16 0.02
N SER A 238 -12.70 5.33 0.68
CA SER A 238 -13.48 5.62 1.88
C SER A 238 -14.98 5.77 1.59
N LYS A 239 -15.35 6.42 0.46
CA LYS A 239 -16.75 6.52 0.04
C LYS A 239 -17.33 5.18 -0.40
N LEU A 240 -16.49 4.33 -1.02
CA LEU A 240 -16.89 2.95 -1.35
C LEU A 240 -17.19 2.15 -0.08
N ALA A 241 -16.30 2.18 0.91
CA ALA A 241 -16.51 1.49 2.18
C ALA A 241 -17.73 2.05 2.96
N ASP A 242 -17.96 3.37 2.90
CA ASP A 242 -19.18 3.98 3.49
C ASP A 242 -20.45 3.54 2.77
N ALA A 243 -20.41 3.44 1.45
CA ALA A 243 -21.58 2.99 0.69
C ALA A 243 -21.92 1.52 0.96
N ALA A 244 -20.92 0.64 1.05
CA ALA A 244 -21.13 -0.76 1.37
C ALA A 244 -21.57 -0.98 2.82
N GLY A 245 -20.95 -0.25 3.76
CA GLY A 245 -21.17 -0.44 5.20
C GLY A 245 -22.23 0.44 5.83
N LYS A 246 -22.99 1.23 5.08
CA LYS A 246 -24.04 2.08 5.65
C LYS A 246 -25.10 1.20 6.34
N ALA A 247 -25.39 1.50 7.61
CA ALA A 247 -26.44 0.82 8.36
C ALA A 247 -27.83 1.02 7.76
N GLY A 248 -28.75 0.07 7.98
CA GLY A 248 -30.13 0.12 7.54
C GLY A 248 -30.32 -0.10 6.03
N GLN A 249 -29.42 -0.82 5.35
CA GLN A 249 -29.59 -1.24 3.96
C GLN A 249 -30.09 -2.68 3.88
N ASP A 250 -31.13 -2.92 3.07
CA ASP A 250 -31.64 -4.27 2.83
C ASP A 250 -30.81 -5.01 1.77
N ASP A 251 -30.20 -4.26 0.84
CA ASP A 251 -29.56 -4.77 -0.38
C ASP A 251 -28.20 -4.10 -0.63
N ALA A 252 -27.31 -4.21 0.34
CA ALA A 252 -26.01 -3.57 0.29
C ALA A 252 -25.08 -4.21 -0.76
N MET A 253 -24.19 -3.39 -1.33
CA MET A 253 -23.17 -3.86 -2.28
C MET A 253 -22.04 -4.61 -1.57
N ILE A 254 -21.35 -5.46 -2.33
CA ILE A 254 -20.03 -6.00 -1.98
C ILE A 254 -18.97 -5.01 -2.45
N ALA A 255 -18.05 -4.63 -1.59
CA ALA A 255 -16.98 -3.69 -1.94
C ALA A 255 -15.61 -4.39 -2.00
N MET A 256 -14.98 -4.38 -3.17
CA MET A 256 -13.57 -4.74 -3.31
C MET A 256 -12.72 -3.52 -2.90
N SER A 257 -12.18 -3.51 -1.68
CA SER A 257 -11.58 -2.33 -1.08
C SER A 257 -10.39 -2.67 -0.18
N ASN A 258 -9.61 -1.64 0.16
CA ASN A 258 -8.52 -1.77 1.12
C ASN A 258 -9.06 -2.17 2.50
N MET A 259 -8.46 -3.20 3.08
CA MET A 259 -8.84 -3.77 4.37
C MET A 259 -8.85 -2.74 5.51
N THR A 260 -7.97 -1.73 5.43
CA THR A 260 -7.87 -0.68 6.44
C THR A 260 -9.12 0.20 6.56
N TYR A 261 -10.04 0.14 5.59
CA TYR A 261 -11.31 0.86 5.69
C TYR A 261 -12.32 0.22 6.65
N ILE A 262 -12.03 -0.96 7.22
CA ILE A 262 -12.82 -1.54 8.31
C ILE A 262 -12.87 -0.59 9.54
N ALA A 263 -11.81 0.20 9.78
CA ALA A 263 -11.77 1.23 10.83
C ALA A 263 -12.85 2.32 10.69
N ARG A 264 -13.55 2.37 9.55
CA ARG A 264 -14.70 3.26 9.36
C ARG A 264 -15.94 2.80 10.10
N ASN A 265 -15.98 1.55 10.57
CA ASN A 265 -17.04 1.09 11.46
C ASN A 265 -17.04 1.92 12.75
N ASP A 266 -15.85 2.11 13.36
CA ASP A 266 -15.71 2.89 14.60
C ASP A 266 -15.93 4.39 14.35
N SER A 267 -15.35 4.92 13.26
CA SER A 267 -15.32 6.38 13.03
C SER A 267 -16.55 6.94 12.33
N LYS A 268 -17.39 6.10 11.71
CA LYS A 268 -18.57 6.50 10.91
C LYS A 268 -19.86 5.72 11.23
N GLY A 269 -19.78 4.74 12.12
CA GLY A 269 -20.91 3.87 12.42
C GLY A 269 -21.28 2.94 11.24
N ASN A 270 -20.31 2.60 10.39
CA ASN A 270 -20.52 1.61 9.35
C ASN A 270 -20.61 0.21 9.97
N VAL A 271 -21.21 -0.71 9.24
CA VAL A 271 -21.37 -2.13 9.63
C VAL A 271 -20.74 -3.07 8.60
N ASN A 272 -19.55 -2.69 8.09
CA ASN A 272 -18.77 -3.54 7.20
C ASN A 272 -18.27 -4.78 7.96
N ALA A 273 -18.29 -5.92 7.29
CA ALA A 273 -17.56 -7.12 7.68
C ALA A 273 -16.68 -7.59 6.51
N ILE A 274 -15.60 -8.31 6.83
CA ILE A 274 -14.65 -8.83 5.85
C ILE A 274 -15.07 -10.24 5.44
N VAL A 275 -15.02 -10.53 4.14
CA VAL A 275 -15.14 -11.89 3.62
C VAL A 275 -13.79 -12.59 3.83
N SER A 276 -13.64 -13.32 4.94
CA SER A 276 -12.38 -13.97 5.32
C SER A 276 -12.16 -15.31 4.64
N ASP A 277 -13.23 -16.05 4.36
CA ASP A 277 -13.20 -17.37 3.69
C ASP A 277 -13.80 -17.24 2.29
N LEU A 278 -12.94 -16.92 1.32
CA LEU A 278 -13.35 -16.68 -0.07
C LEU A 278 -12.44 -17.48 -1.02
N ASP A 279 -13.03 -18.37 -1.80
CA ASP A 279 -12.32 -19.16 -2.82
C ASP A 279 -12.10 -18.32 -4.11
N PRO A 280 -10.92 -18.28 -4.70
CA PRO A 280 -9.67 -18.91 -4.30
C PRO A 280 -8.81 -18.04 -3.36
N VAL A 281 -9.20 -16.79 -3.11
CA VAL A 281 -8.41 -15.81 -2.36
C VAL A 281 -9.31 -14.80 -1.67
N SER A 282 -9.01 -14.50 -0.42
CA SER A 282 -9.73 -13.52 0.38
C SER A 282 -8.91 -12.24 0.65
N ARG A 283 -7.58 -12.27 0.43
CA ARG A 283 -6.66 -11.18 0.73
C ARG A 283 -5.65 -10.98 -0.41
N LEU A 284 -5.75 -9.81 -1.07
CA LEU A 284 -4.85 -9.40 -2.15
C LEU A 284 -3.82 -8.42 -1.57
N VAL A 285 -2.66 -8.96 -1.20
CA VAL A 285 -1.62 -8.23 -0.45
C VAL A 285 -0.81 -7.34 -1.37
N TYR A 286 -0.49 -6.14 -0.91
CA TYR A 286 0.42 -5.25 -1.58
C TYR A 286 1.25 -4.43 -0.58
N PRO A 287 2.56 -4.24 -0.87
CA PRO A 287 3.42 -3.41 -0.04
C PRO A 287 3.21 -1.92 -0.31
N ASN A 288 3.40 -1.12 0.73
CA ASN A 288 3.70 0.30 0.60
C ASN A 288 5.16 0.50 0.98
N PHE A 289 5.95 0.96 0.02
CA PHE A 289 7.38 1.19 0.19
C PHE A 289 7.69 2.56 0.78
N MET A 290 8.88 2.71 1.34
CA MET A 290 9.49 3.99 1.65
C MET A 290 10.98 3.98 1.29
N SER A 291 11.48 5.14 0.87
CA SER A 291 12.83 5.28 0.33
C SER A 291 13.31 6.72 0.43
N ILE A 292 14.61 6.93 0.27
CA ILE A 292 15.20 8.26 0.13
C ILE A 292 15.23 8.62 -1.36
N GLY A 293 14.80 9.85 -1.70
CA GLY A 293 14.88 10.38 -3.06
C GLY A 293 16.32 10.59 -3.51
N ALA A 294 16.63 10.37 -4.80
CA ALA A 294 17.94 10.71 -5.35
C ALA A 294 18.20 12.22 -5.16
N HIS A 295 19.41 12.57 -4.74
CA HIS A 295 19.80 13.94 -4.41
C HIS A 295 18.86 14.64 -3.43
N ALA A 296 18.23 13.88 -2.51
CA ALA A 296 17.42 14.45 -1.44
C ALA A 296 18.16 15.64 -0.78
N PRO A 297 17.54 16.81 -0.66
CA PRO A 297 18.17 17.98 -0.04
C PRO A 297 18.54 17.74 1.43
N ASN A 298 17.75 16.93 2.15
CA ASN A 298 17.87 16.70 3.58
C ASN A 298 18.00 15.18 3.88
N PRO A 299 19.10 14.53 3.48
CA PRO A 299 19.21 13.07 3.54
C PRO A 299 19.28 12.52 4.97
N ASN A 300 19.82 13.27 5.95
CA ASN A 300 19.82 12.83 7.35
C ASN A 300 18.43 12.97 7.97
N ALA A 301 17.71 14.04 7.68
CA ALA A 301 16.33 14.20 8.11
C ALA A 301 15.40 13.17 7.46
N ALA A 302 15.69 12.75 6.21
CA ALA A 302 15.01 11.63 5.57
C ALA A 302 15.23 10.31 6.33
N LYS A 303 16.47 10.02 6.77
CA LYS A 303 16.79 8.84 7.59
C LYS A 303 16.03 8.86 8.92
N VAL A 304 15.98 10.02 9.58
CA VAL A 304 15.22 10.20 10.84
C VAL A 304 13.73 10.00 10.62
N LEU A 305 13.15 10.53 9.55
CA LEU A 305 11.74 10.32 9.22
C LEU A 305 11.42 8.85 8.93
N ILE A 306 12.28 8.15 8.17
CA ILE A 306 12.11 6.72 7.89
C ILE A 306 12.14 5.91 9.20
N ALA A 307 13.09 6.17 10.09
CA ALA A 307 13.15 5.50 11.38
C ALA A 307 11.89 5.77 12.22
N TYR A 308 11.44 7.02 12.28
CA TYR A 308 10.21 7.40 12.97
C TYR A 308 8.97 6.67 12.40
N LEU A 309 8.88 6.52 11.08
CA LEU A 309 7.78 5.82 10.41
C LEU A 309 7.77 4.31 10.68
N LEU A 310 8.89 3.73 11.13
CA LEU A 310 8.99 2.34 11.59
C LEU A 310 8.56 2.14 13.05
N GLY A 311 8.30 3.21 13.78
CA GLY A 311 7.94 3.18 15.19
C GLY A 311 9.14 3.19 16.14
N ASN A 312 8.88 3.21 17.44
CA ASN A 312 9.93 3.24 18.45
C ASN A 312 10.82 1.97 18.36
N PRO A 313 12.15 2.10 18.29
CA PRO A 313 13.04 0.94 18.37
C PRO A 313 12.97 0.23 19.74
N ASP A 314 12.65 0.95 20.80
CA ASP A 314 12.53 0.42 22.16
C ASP A 314 11.07 0.02 22.48
N LEU A 315 10.38 -0.57 21.52
CA LEU A 315 9.02 -1.07 21.72
C LEU A 315 9.00 -2.05 22.90
N ASN A 316 8.30 -1.67 23.96
CA ASN A 316 8.09 -2.55 25.10
C ASN A 316 6.91 -3.48 24.81
N LEU A 317 7.18 -4.74 24.50
CA LEU A 317 6.16 -5.76 24.20
C LEU A 317 5.30 -6.13 25.42
N ASP A 318 5.76 -5.84 26.65
CA ASP A 318 4.96 -6.02 27.86
C ASP A 318 3.93 -4.88 28.01
N ALA A 319 4.11 -3.77 27.29
CA ALA A 319 3.15 -2.69 27.27
C ALA A 319 1.92 -3.06 26.44
N LYS A 320 0.76 -2.86 27.03
CA LYS A 320 -0.50 -3.08 26.33
C LYS A 320 -0.75 -1.95 25.33
N LEU A 321 -0.87 -2.29 24.06
CA LEU A 321 -1.29 -1.36 23.01
C LEU A 321 -2.82 -1.22 23.04
N GLU A 322 -3.32 -0.04 23.41
CA GLU A 322 -4.76 0.24 23.49
C GLU A 322 -5.18 1.27 22.44
N LYS A 323 -6.28 0.99 21.72
CA LYS A 323 -6.89 1.99 20.82
C LYS A 323 -7.51 3.15 21.65
N PRO A 324 -7.46 4.37 21.12
CA PRO A 324 -6.84 4.77 19.86
C PRO A 324 -5.31 4.83 19.96
N TYR A 325 -4.60 4.21 19.01
CA TYR A 325 -3.13 4.18 18.99
C TYR A 325 -2.48 5.55 18.72
N LEU A 326 -3.27 6.54 18.40
CA LEU A 326 -2.84 7.93 18.17
C LEU A 326 -2.78 8.76 19.46
N GLU A 327 -2.97 8.15 20.62
CA GLU A 327 -3.01 8.83 21.91
C GLU A 327 -2.15 8.11 22.96
N GLY A 328 -1.58 8.89 23.90
CA GLY A 328 -0.89 8.39 25.07
C GLY A 328 0.32 7.50 24.78
N ALA A 329 0.61 6.56 25.69
CA ALA A 329 1.79 5.69 25.63
C ALA A 329 1.84 4.80 24.37
N SER A 330 0.69 4.41 23.83
CA SER A 330 0.64 3.64 22.56
C SER A 330 1.14 4.46 21.39
N PHE A 331 0.87 5.77 21.35
CA PHE A 331 1.41 6.64 20.32
C PHE A 331 2.94 6.76 20.42
N ASP A 332 3.48 6.95 21.60
CA ASP A 332 4.93 7.02 21.82
C ASP A 332 5.64 5.73 21.39
N LEU A 333 5.02 4.57 21.62
CA LEU A 333 5.56 3.27 21.20
C LEU A 333 5.47 3.05 19.69
N LEU A 334 4.33 3.34 19.09
CA LEU A 334 4.08 3.10 17.66
C LEU A 334 4.56 4.26 16.77
N GLN A 335 4.66 5.49 17.32
CA GLN A 335 5.12 6.67 16.59
C GLN A 335 4.48 6.76 15.17
N GLY A 336 5.29 6.78 14.13
CA GLY A 336 4.85 6.86 12.76
C GLY A 336 4.02 5.67 12.27
N LEU A 337 4.04 4.52 12.95
CA LEU A 337 3.14 3.39 12.68
C LEU A 337 1.72 3.62 13.21
N ALA A 338 1.54 4.45 14.24
CA ALA A 338 0.27 4.59 14.94
C ALA A 338 -0.97 4.77 14.03
N PRO A 339 -1.02 5.70 13.06
CA PRO A 339 -2.20 5.89 12.23
C PRO A 339 -2.45 4.76 11.23
N TYR A 340 -1.45 3.94 10.97
CA TYR A 340 -1.56 2.76 10.12
C TYR A 340 -2.01 1.54 10.91
N HIS A 341 -1.42 1.33 12.06
CA HIS A 341 -1.80 0.28 13.00
C HIS A 341 -3.24 0.47 13.49
N ASP A 342 -3.64 1.72 13.79
CA ASP A 342 -5.02 2.09 14.12
C ASP A 342 -6.02 1.71 13.00
N ALA A 343 -5.58 1.78 11.76
CA ALA A 343 -6.40 1.40 10.61
C ALA A 343 -6.32 -0.10 10.24
N GLY A 344 -5.49 -0.90 10.92
CA GLY A 344 -5.32 -2.32 10.65
C GLY A 344 -4.25 -2.68 9.62
N SER A 345 -3.32 -1.74 9.29
CA SER A 345 -2.13 -2.07 8.48
C SER A 345 -1.12 -2.86 9.30
N VAL A 346 -0.42 -3.80 8.68
CA VAL A 346 0.57 -4.65 9.33
C VAL A 346 1.96 -4.03 9.17
N SER A 347 2.70 -3.95 10.28
CA SER A 347 4.09 -3.47 10.30
C SER A 347 5.01 -4.42 9.51
N PRO A 348 6.08 -3.89 8.86
CA PRO A 348 7.13 -4.74 8.30
C PRO A 348 8.02 -5.38 9.37
N ARG A 349 7.98 -4.86 10.61
CA ARG A 349 8.76 -5.35 11.74
C ARG A 349 8.09 -6.56 12.39
N SER A 350 8.87 -7.60 12.68
CA SER A 350 8.40 -8.82 13.33
C SER A 350 8.14 -8.67 14.83
N ASP A 351 8.69 -7.61 15.45
CA ASP A 351 8.53 -7.30 16.87
C ASP A 351 7.35 -6.35 17.16
N VAL A 352 6.61 -5.91 16.16
CA VAL A 352 5.39 -5.12 16.35
C VAL A 352 4.18 -6.07 16.29
N PRO A 353 3.33 -6.11 17.33
CA PRO A 353 2.15 -6.96 17.33
C PRO A 353 1.19 -6.59 16.21
N LEU A 354 0.39 -7.54 15.77
CA LEU A 354 -0.70 -7.26 14.83
C LEU A 354 -1.65 -6.20 15.41
N PRO A 355 -2.25 -5.36 14.56
CA PRO A 355 -3.26 -4.43 15.01
C PRO A 355 -4.48 -5.19 15.55
N GLN A 356 -5.27 -4.57 16.41
CA GLN A 356 -6.49 -5.17 16.95
C GLN A 356 -7.43 -5.61 15.82
N GLY A 357 -7.85 -6.87 15.84
CA GLY A 357 -8.60 -7.52 14.76
C GLY A 357 -7.72 -7.96 13.59
N GLY A 358 -6.39 -7.87 13.74
CA GLY A 358 -5.43 -8.30 12.72
C GLY A 358 -5.26 -9.81 12.64
N GLU A 359 -5.74 -10.56 13.62
CA GLU A 359 -5.70 -12.02 13.66
C GLU A 359 -6.35 -12.65 12.42
N ILE A 360 -7.35 -11.99 11.86
CA ILE A 360 -8.00 -12.40 10.61
C ILE A 360 -7.02 -12.54 9.43
N TRP A 361 -5.86 -11.85 9.47
CA TRP A 361 -4.85 -11.97 8.43
C TRP A 361 -4.31 -13.40 8.32
N ASP A 362 -4.13 -14.09 9.43
CA ASP A 362 -3.58 -15.43 9.48
C ASP A 362 -4.61 -16.49 9.02
N GLU A 363 -5.89 -16.18 9.08
CA GLU A 363 -6.99 -17.03 8.64
C GLU A 363 -7.29 -16.91 7.13
N MET A 364 -6.90 -15.80 6.52
CA MET A 364 -7.23 -15.48 5.13
C MET A 364 -6.20 -16.04 4.16
N VAL A 365 -6.66 -16.66 3.08
CA VAL A 365 -5.80 -17.00 1.94
C VAL A 365 -5.34 -15.72 1.26
N GLY A 366 -4.03 -15.48 1.26
CA GLY A 366 -3.40 -14.28 0.72
C GLY A 366 -2.61 -14.55 -0.56
N TRP A 367 -2.77 -13.70 -1.57
CA TRP A 367 -1.93 -13.66 -2.76
C TRP A 367 -1.25 -12.31 -2.91
N ASN A 368 -0.04 -12.32 -3.49
CA ASN A 368 0.73 -11.13 -3.82
C ASN A 368 0.91 -11.03 -5.33
N VAL A 369 0.86 -9.83 -5.88
CA VAL A 369 1.30 -9.59 -7.25
C VAL A 369 2.80 -9.25 -7.27
N SER A 370 3.56 -9.88 -8.15
CA SER A 370 4.99 -9.57 -8.31
C SER A 370 5.19 -8.20 -8.97
N ALA A 371 6.33 -7.56 -8.66
CA ALA A 371 6.70 -6.29 -9.29
C ALA A 371 6.93 -6.45 -10.79
N ASP A 372 7.54 -7.56 -11.20
CA ASP A 372 7.80 -7.87 -12.61
C ASP A 372 6.47 -8.03 -13.38
N PHE A 373 5.53 -8.81 -12.85
CA PHE A 373 4.21 -8.95 -13.46
C PHE A 373 3.50 -7.60 -13.58
N MET A 374 3.54 -6.78 -12.53
CA MET A 374 2.95 -5.42 -12.58
C MET A 374 3.63 -4.52 -13.60
N TRP A 375 4.94 -4.64 -13.79
CA TRP A 375 5.69 -3.89 -14.78
C TRP A 375 5.32 -4.31 -16.20
N GLU A 376 5.30 -5.62 -16.46
CA GLU A 376 5.06 -6.20 -17.79
C GLU A 376 3.59 -6.15 -18.20
N GLN A 377 2.68 -6.52 -17.28
CA GLN A 377 1.26 -6.70 -17.58
C GLN A 377 0.37 -5.55 -17.09
N GLY A 378 0.86 -4.70 -16.19
CA GLY A 378 0.08 -3.57 -15.67
C GLY A 378 -0.45 -2.62 -16.76
N PRO A 379 0.35 -2.21 -17.76
CA PRO A 379 -0.14 -1.41 -18.89
C PRO A 379 -1.27 -2.11 -19.65
N ARG A 380 -1.08 -3.40 -19.98
CA ARG A 380 -2.09 -4.21 -20.69
C ARG A 380 -3.39 -4.34 -19.89
N LEU A 381 -3.30 -4.54 -18.59
CA LEU A 381 -4.49 -4.60 -17.72
C LEU A 381 -5.23 -3.26 -17.68
N ARG A 382 -4.49 -2.13 -17.70
CA ARG A 382 -5.09 -0.79 -17.81
C ARG A 382 -5.86 -0.61 -19.12
N ASP A 383 -5.25 -1.00 -20.25
CA ASP A 383 -5.88 -0.92 -21.57
C ASP A 383 -7.11 -1.82 -21.64
N PHE A 384 -7.01 -3.04 -21.13
CA PHE A 384 -8.14 -3.98 -21.03
C PHE A 384 -9.29 -3.39 -20.21
N TRP A 385 -8.98 -2.82 -19.03
CA TRP A 385 -9.97 -2.14 -18.20
C TRP A 385 -10.65 -0.98 -18.95
N MET A 386 -9.88 -0.10 -19.59
CA MET A 386 -10.43 1.05 -20.32
C MET A 386 -11.36 0.64 -21.48
N ILE A 387 -10.95 -0.38 -22.23
CA ILE A 387 -11.75 -0.88 -23.35
C ILE A 387 -13.10 -1.42 -22.86
N HIS A 388 -13.10 -2.22 -21.82
CA HIS A 388 -14.31 -2.91 -21.36
C HIS A 388 -15.14 -2.10 -20.34
N SER A 389 -14.58 -1.08 -19.68
CA SER A 389 -15.35 -0.21 -18.78
C SER A 389 -16.09 0.93 -19.51
N SER A 390 -15.87 1.10 -20.82
CA SER A 390 -16.48 2.14 -21.65
C SER A 390 -17.69 1.63 -22.44
N GLN A 391 -18.02 0.37 -22.31
CA GLN A 391 -19.16 -0.27 -22.97
C GLN A 391 -20.34 -0.32 -21.99
#